data_ce5009d413bd089c15afaa1f508a3c0a
#
_entry.id   ce5009d413bd089c15afaa1f508a3c0a
#
_cell.length_a   1.000
_cell.length_b   1.000
_cell.length_c   1.000
_cell.angle_alpha   90.00
_cell.angle_beta   90.00
_cell.angle_gamma   90.00
#
_symmetry.space_group_name_H-M   'P 1'
#
loop_
_entity.id
_entity.type
_entity.pdbx_description
1 polymer ?
#
loop_
_entity_poly.entity_id
_entity_poly.type
_entity_poly.pdbx_seq_one_letter_code
_entity_poly.pdbx_strand_id
1 'polypeptide(L)'
;MIGGRRIYSGRALVAFAVPSENEENRVGVTVSRAVKTSVERNRARRRVRELARVILLGPDSPLASLGIRYDVVLIARPAALEVSFADLKEEANQAALRLSKLNQ
;
A
#
# COMPACT_ATOMS: atom_id res chain seq x y z
N MET A 1 -4.62 17.01 4.72
CA MET A 1 -4.47 15.66 5.20
C MET A 1 -5.61 14.78 4.73
N ILE A 2 -5.29 13.59 4.46
CA ILE A 2 -6.23 12.59 4.01
C ILE A 2 -7.11 12.19 5.20
N GLY A 3 -8.42 12.19 5.06
CA GLY A 3 -9.34 11.73 6.09
C GLY A 3 -9.35 10.21 6.24
N GLY A 4 -8.19 9.58 6.08
CA GLY A 4 -8.09 8.13 6.08
C GLY A 4 -7.67 7.55 7.41
N ARG A 5 -7.87 6.25 7.54
CA ARG A 5 -7.49 5.49 8.71
C ARG A 5 -6.24 4.68 8.43
N ARG A 6 -5.25 4.76 9.32
CA ARG A 6 -4.05 3.95 9.20
C ARG A 6 -4.39 2.48 9.53
N ILE A 7 -4.19 1.61 8.56
CA ILE A 7 -4.52 0.18 8.69
C ILE A 7 -3.29 -0.68 8.92
N TYR A 8 -2.12 -0.18 8.55
CA TYR A 8 -0.88 -0.92 8.69
C TYR A 8 0.29 0.03 8.87
N SER A 9 1.19 -0.31 9.75
CA SER A 9 2.44 0.42 9.94
C SER A 9 3.56 -0.60 10.13
N GLY A 10 4.38 -0.76 9.12
CA GLY A 10 5.50 -1.70 9.13
C GLY A 10 6.82 -0.99 8.99
N ARG A 11 7.88 -1.78 8.85
CA ARG A 11 9.23 -1.28 8.71
C ARG A 11 9.43 -0.52 7.39
N ALA A 12 8.90 -1.05 6.31
CA ALA A 12 9.10 -0.50 4.96
C ALA A 12 7.89 0.22 4.41
N LEU A 13 6.69 -0.08 4.91
CA LEU A 13 5.44 0.46 4.39
C LEU A 13 4.52 0.93 5.51
N VAL A 14 3.77 1.99 5.20
CA VAL A 14 2.61 2.40 5.99
C VAL A 14 1.43 2.45 5.03
N ALA A 15 0.28 1.96 5.45
CA ALA A 15 -0.92 1.94 4.62
C ALA A 15 -2.08 2.66 5.31
N PHE A 16 -2.78 3.48 4.54
CA PHE A 16 -4.01 4.16 4.97
C PHE A 16 -5.16 3.73 4.07
N ALA A 17 -6.33 3.58 4.65
CA ALA A 17 -7.55 3.30 3.89
C ALA A 17 -8.48 4.51 4.01
N VAL A 18 -9.00 4.94 2.86
CA VAL A 18 -9.97 6.04 2.77
C VAL A 18 -11.21 5.46 2.11
N PRO A 19 -12.41 5.63 2.69
CA PRO A 19 -13.63 5.14 2.05
C PRO A 19 -13.76 5.74 0.66
N SER A 20 -14.06 4.90 -0.33
CA SER A 20 -14.16 5.32 -1.72
C SER A 20 -15.63 5.46 -2.11
N GLU A 21 -15.94 6.57 -2.78
CA GLU A 21 -17.25 6.79 -3.38
C GLU A 21 -17.32 6.23 -4.78
N ASN A 22 -16.19 5.81 -5.33
CA ASN A 22 -16.09 5.25 -6.67
C ASN A 22 -16.35 3.74 -6.66
N GLU A 23 -16.73 3.22 -7.81
CA GLU A 23 -16.96 1.78 -7.95
C GLU A 23 -15.66 0.98 -8.02
N GLU A 24 -14.54 1.66 -8.28
CA GLU A 24 -13.24 1.02 -8.42
C GLU A 24 -12.35 1.32 -7.21
N ASN A 25 -11.59 0.32 -6.81
CA ASN A 25 -10.56 0.51 -5.80
C ASN A 25 -9.36 1.20 -6.42
N ARG A 26 -8.80 2.17 -5.71
CA ARG A 26 -7.61 2.90 -6.17
C ARG A 26 -6.50 2.72 -5.16
N VAL A 27 -5.29 2.64 -5.67
CA VAL A 27 -4.10 2.57 -4.84
C VAL A 27 -3.16 3.71 -5.25
N GLY A 28 -2.90 4.58 -4.30
CA GLY A 28 -1.91 5.64 -4.46
C GLY A 28 -0.63 5.27 -3.74
N VAL A 29 0.50 5.63 -4.33
CA VAL A 29 1.80 5.41 -3.71
C VAL A 29 2.51 6.74 -3.53
N THR A 30 2.95 7.01 -2.31
CA THR A 30 3.78 8.16 -2.02
C THR A 30 5.03 7.70 -1.27
N VAL A 31 5.94 8.61 -1.04
CA VAL A 31 7.24 8.29 -0.42
C VAL A 31 7.45 9.18 0.79
N SER A 32 7.94 8.59 1.88
CA SER A 32 8.23 9.30 3.10
C SER A 32 9.26 10.42 2.87
N ARG A 33 9.11 11.50 3.61
CA ARG A 33 10.07 12.61 3.58
C ARG A 33 11.47 12.21 4.03
N ALA A 34 11.60 11.10 4.72
CA ALA A 34 12.89 10.57 5.14
C ALA A 34 13.74 10.07 3.97
N VAL A 35 13.10 9.75 2.83
CA VAL A 35 13.81 9.41 1.59
C VAL A 35 14.11 10.72 0.87
N LYS A 36 15.39 11.06 0.77
CA LYS A 36 15.80 12.43 0.44
C LYS A 36 16.11 12.71 -1.02
N THR A 37 16.67 11.75 -1.75
CA THR A 37 17.03 11.99 -3.14
C THR A 37 15.92 11.60 -4.09
N SER A 38 15.83 12.30 -5.23
CA SER A 38 14.79 11.98 -6.22
C SER A 38 14.99 10.59 -6.83
N VAL A 39 16.23 10.16 -6.97
CA VAL A 39 16.54 8.81 -7.47
C VAL A 39 16.01 7.75 -6.53
N GLU A 40 16.26 7.90 -5.24
CA GLU A 40 15.79 6.97 -4.22
C GLU A 40 14.27 7.00 -4.10
N ARG A 41 13.68 8.19 -4.15
CA ARG A 41 12.22 8.34 -4.09
C ARG A 41 11.54 7.64 -5.26
N ASN A 42 12.07 7.80 -6.47
CA ASN A 42 11.53 7.14 -7.66
C ASN A 42 11.66 5.62 -7.56
N ARG A 43 12.78 5.14 -7.05
CA ARG A 43 13.02 3.71 -6.88
C ARG A 43 12.06 3.11 -5.86
N ALA A 44 11.89 3.75 -4.72
CA ALA A 44 10.98 3.29 -3.68
C ALA A 44 9.53 3.27 -4.20
N ARG A 45 9.12 4.32 -4.88
CA ARG A 45 7.77 4.41 -5.46
C ARG A 45 7.53 3.30 -6.46
N ARG A 46 8.51 3.02 -7.32
CA ARG A 46 8.40 1.96 -8.33
C ARG A 46 8.24 0.58 -7.69
N ARG A 47 9.05 0.28 -6.68
CA ARG A 47 8.98 -1.01 -5.98
C ARG A 47 7.62 -1.22 -5.33
N VAL A 48 7.13 -0.21 -4.63
CA VAL A 48 5.85 -0.30 -3.93
C VAL A 48 4.68 -0.34 -4.91
N ARG A 49 4.77 0.42 -5.99
CA ARG A 49 3.74 0.42 -7.03
C ARG A 49 3.60 -0.95 -7.68
N GLU A 50 4.71 -1.62 -7.96
CA GLU A 50 4.69 -2.94 -8.55
C GLU A 50 4.02 -3.96 -7.62
N LEU A 51 4.30 -3.88 -6.33
CA LEU A 51 3.63 -4.72 -5.34
C LEU A 51 2.14 -4.44 -5.26
N ALA A 52 1.77 -3.17 -5.28
CA ALA A 52 0.37 -2.78 -5.21
C ALA A 52 -0.43 -3.36 -6.37
N ARG A 53 0.15 -3.36 -7.57
CA ARG A 53 -0.50 -3.93 -8.74
C ARG A 53 -0.79 -5.42 -8.56
N VAL A 54 0.17 -6.15 -8.02
CA VAL A 54 0.04 -7.61 -7.88
C VAL A 54 -0.84 -7.99 -6.71
N ILE A 55 -0.64 -7.36 -5.56
CA ILE A 55 -1.27 -7.78 -4.31
C ILE A 55 -2.61 -7.13 -4.06
N LEU A 56 -2.75 -5.84 -4.37
CA LEU A 56 -3.96 -5.10 -4.06
C LEU A 56 -4.92 -4.99 -5.24
N LEU A 57 -4.39 -4.91 -6.45
CA LEU A 57 -5.21 -4.74 -7.66
C LEU A 57 -5.30 -6.00 -8.52
N GLY A 58 -4.58 -7.05 -8.15
CA GLY A 58 -4.61 -8.31 -8.89
C GLY A 58 -5.90 -9.08 -8.66
N PRO A 59 -6.19 -10.07 -9.53
CA PRO A 59 -7.41 -10.86 -9.43
C PRO A 59 -7.51 -11.71 -8.16
N ASP A 60 -6.37 -12.05 -7.57
CA ASP A 60 -6.31 -12.82 -6.32
C ASP A 60 -6.28 -11.95 -5.08
N SER A 61 -6.45 -10.63 -5.25
CA SER A 61 -6.43 -9.69 -4.15
C SER A 61 -7.61 -9.93 -3.20
N PRO A 62 -7.41 -9.81 -1.87
CA PRO A 62 -8.52 -9.84 -0.93
C PRO A 62 -9.56 -8.77 -1.22
N LEU A 63 -9.15 -7.63 -1.79
CA LEU A 63 -10.07 -6.56 -2.14
C LEU A 63 -11.03 -6.98 -3.25
N ALA A 64 -10.53 -7.71 -4.24
CA ALA A 64 -11.35 -8.16 -5.36
C ALA A 64 -12.39 -9.19 -4.91
N SER A 65 -12.00 -10.12 -4.03
CA SER A 65 -12.90 -11.19 -3.59
C SER A 65 -13.97 -10.71 -2.61
N LEU A 66 -13.72 -9.64 -1.87
CA LEU A 66 -14.65 -9.14 -0.87
C LEU A 66 -15.50 -7.95 -1.33
N GLY A 67 -15.23 -7.44 -2.52
CA GLY A 67 -15.94 -6.26 -3.03
C GLY A 67 -15.72 -5.01 -2.19
N ILE A 68 -14.55 -4.90 -1.58
CA ILE A 68 -14.21 -3.77 -0.71
C ILE A 68 -13.95 -2.52 -1.55
N ARG A 69 -14.54 -1.41 -1.13
CA ARG A 69 -14.42 -0.13 -1.82
C ARG A 69 -13.68 0.89 -0.97
N TYR A 70 -12.37 0.81 -1.02
CA TYR A 70 -11.50 1.77 -0.36
C TYR A 70 -10.42 2.25 -1.30
N ASP A 71 -10.09 3.52 -1.16
CA ASP A 71 -8.86 4.04 -1.73
C ASP A 71 -7.76 3.76 -0.71
N VAL A 72 -6.68 3.15 -1.16
CA VAL A 72 -5.56 2.81 -0.29
C VAL A 72 -4.38 3.69 -0.66
N VAL A 73 -3.76 4.29 0.34
CA VAL A 73 -2.54 5.07 0.15
C VAL A 73 -1.40 4.33 0.84
N LEU A 74 -0.39 3.99 0.06
CA LEU A 74 0.81 3.33 0.56
C LEU A 74 1.95 4.34 0.63
N ILE A 75 2.61 4.40 1.78
CA ILE A 75 3.75 5.29 1.99
C ILE A 75 5.00 4.44 2.10
N ALA A 76 5.93 4.62 1.16
CA ALA A 76 7.20 3.91 1.19
C ALA A 76 8.14 4.58 2.17
N ARG A 77 8.66 3.80 3.11
CA ARG A 77 9.68 4.25 4.07
C ARG A 77 11.07 3.98 3.51
N PRO A 78 12.13 4.60 4.09
CA PRO A 78 13.50 4.33 3.63
C PRO A 78 13.86 2.84 3.58
N ALA A 79 13.34 2.04 4.53
CA ALA A 79 13.59 0.61 4.53
C ALA A 79 13.07 -0.10 3.28
N ALA A 80 12.13 0.50 2.55
CA ALA A 80 11.62 -0.07 1.29
C ALA A 80 12.71 -0.19 0.23
N LEU A 81 13.83 0.55 0.37
CA LEU A 81 14.96 0.45 -0.53
C LEU A 81 15.94 -0.65 -0.13
N GLU A 82 15.89 -1.06 1.12
CA GLU A 82 16.88 -1.99 1.69
C GLU A 82 16.36 -3.41 1.86
N VAL A 83 15.06 -3.56 2.13
CA VAL A 83 14.49 -4.89 2.34
C VAL A 83 14.40 -5.66 1.04
N SER A 84 14.38 -6.98 1.13
CA SER A 84 14.18 -7.83 -0.03
C SER A 84 12.77 -7.63 -0.59
N PHE A 85 12.58 -7.97 -1.86
CA PHE A 85 11.27 -7.92 -2.48
C PHE A 85 10.27 -8.83 -1.75
N ALA A 86 10.74 -9.98 -1.27
CA ALA A 86 9.91 -10.91 -0.51
C ALA A 86 9.41 -10.29 0.80
N ASP A 87 10.27 -9.57 1.51
CA ASP A 87 9.88 -8.90 2.75
C ASP A 87 8.88 -7.78 2.48
N LEU A 88 9.09 -7.02 1.42
CA LEU A 88 8.20 -5.95 1.02
C LEU A 88 6.83 -6.52 0.63
N LYS A 89 6.82 -7.63 -0.07
CA LYS A 89 5.61 -8.34 -0.46
C LYS A 89 4.82 -8.81 0.77
N GLU A 90 5.52 -9.32 1.79
CA GLU A 90 4.89 -9.75 3.03
C GLU A 90 4.22 -8.58 3.74
N GLU A 91 4.86 -7.42 3.79
CA GLU A 91 4.24 -6.23 4.38
C GLU A 91 2.97 -5.81 3.62
N ALA A 92 3.02 -5.87 2.29
CA ALA A 92 1.86 -5.54 1.47
C ALA A 92 0.71 -6.54 1.70
N ASN A 93 1.02 -7.82 1.87
CA ASN A 93 0.03 -8.83 2.21
C ASN A 93 -0.63 -8.55 3.57
N GLN A 94 0.16 -8.16 4.56
CA GLN A 94 -0.37 -7.81 5.87
C GLN A 94 -1.29 -6.60 5.79
N ALA A 95 -0.92 -5.60 5.00
CA ALA A 95 -1.77 -4.43 4.79
C ALA A 95 -3.10 -4.82 4.14
N ALA A 96 -3.05 -5.69 3.13
CA ALA A 96 -4.26 -6.16 2.44
C ALA A 96 -5.17 -6.94 3.37
N LEU A 97 -4.61 -7.79 4.23
CA LEU A 97 -5.39 -8.55 5.20
C LEU A 97 -6.08 -7.64 6.21
N ARG A 98 -5.38 -6.61 6.68
CA ARG A 98 -5.96 -5.66 7.62
C ARG A 98 -7.07 -4.84 6.96
N LEU A 99 -6.90 -4.49 5.70
CA LEU A 99 -7.93 -3.79 4.96
C LEU A 99 -9.20 -4.65 4.84
N SER A 100 -9.04 -5.94 4.58
CA SER A 100 -10.18 -6.85 4.47
C SER A 100 -10.96 -6.96 5.77
N LYS A 101 -10.29 -6.84 6.92
CA LYS A 101 -10.92 -6.90 8.23
C LYS A 101 -11.75 -5.66 8.58
N LEU A 102 -11.48 -4.53 7.95
CA LEU A 102 -12.25 -3.31 8.19
C LEU A 102 -13.71 -3.46 7.76
N ASN A 103 -13.96 -4.37 6.85
CA ASN A 103 -15.27 -4.53 6.24
C ASN A 103 -16.10 -5.65 6.88
N GLN A 104 -15.65 -6.17 8.00
CA GLN A 104 -16.33 -7.23 8.74
C GLN A 104 -17.11 -6.70 9.92
#